data_ee2988acb8ac4eac7c8293a08b33d00f
#
_entry.id   ee2988acb8ac4eac7c8293a08b33d00f
#
_cell.length_a   1.000
_cell.length_b   1.000
_cell.length_c   1.000
_cell.angle_alpha   90.00
_cell.angle_beta   90.00
_cell.angle_gamma   90.00
#
_symmetry.space_group_name_H-M   'P 1'
#
loop_
_entity.id
_entity.type
_entity.pdbx_description
1 polymer ?
#
loop_
_entity_poly.entity_id
_entity_poly.type
_entity_poly.pdbx_seq_one_letter_code
_entity_poly.pdbx_strand_id
1 'polypeptide(L)'
;HFTTDHNISPAEEWDGDMTLQKGDCVKIDYGVHIKGHIGDNALTIEVGNTNNHTEQIKAAKEARDAAIEMLHPGTPWHKVGAAAAQPSLDAGFQPIRNLCGHQLMPWELHAGVSVPSYACGPDNRGFKGVVEEGGVYAIEPFNTTGSSGMIKNLGKPNSSNIYRLTGNTTSRKARSKGQLKPLGAQLARNLEERYSTLPFAERWAFPMLEKPFPDADEASRQSKWNALVKKLISIRFLETYHVLACADGGNICQFEHTVYVTEGGPEILTVE
;
A
#
# COMPACT_ATOMS: atom_id res chain seq x y z
N HIS A 1 0.32 3.02 -7.40
CA HIS A 1 -1.06 2.79 -7.81
C HIS A 1 -1.64 4.06 -8.39
N PHE A 2 -2.04 4.04 -9.65
CA PHE A 2 -2.87 5.10 -10.22
C PHE A 2 -4.31 4.64 -10.13
N THR A 3 -5.16 5.38 -9.42
CA THR A 3 -6.60 5.25 -9.53
C THR A 3 -7.12 6.51 -10.18
N THR A 4 -7.49 6.44 -11.46
CA THR A 4 -8.34 7.42 -12.10
C THR A 4 -9.79 7.05 -11.86
N ASP A 5 -10.73 7.96 -12.05
CA ASP A 5 -12.17 7.72 -11.93
C ASP A 5 -12.68 6.52 -12.72
N HIS A 6 -11.92 6.06 -13.67
CA HIS A 6 -12.42 5.14 -14.65
C HIS A 6 -11.69 3.84 -14.79
N ASN A 7 -10.48 3.68 -14.33
CA ASN A 7 -9.86 2.38 -14.48
C ASN A 7 -8.47 2.30 -13.89
N ILE A 8 -8.30 1.26 -13.23
CA ILE A 8 -7.04 0.66 -12.94
C ILE A 8 -6.62 -0.10 -14.17
N SER A 9 -5.52 0.30 -14.77
CA SER A 9 -4.94 -0.46 -15.87
C SER A 9 -4.67 -1.89 -15.47
N PRO A 10 -5.07 -2.87 -16.29
CA PRO A 10 -4.52 -4.21 -16.20
C PRO A 10 -2.99 -4.16 -16.28
N ALA A 11 -2.33 -5.12 -15.63
CA ALA A 11 -0.86 -5.22 -15.66
C ALA A 11 -0.29 -5.31 -17.08
N GLU A 12 -1.10 -5.77 -18.04
CA GLU A 12 -0.78 -5.89 -19.47
C GLU A 12 -0.76 -4.56 -20.22
N GLU A 13 -1.40 -3.52 -19.68
CA GLU A 13 -1.43 -2.17 -20.26
C GLU A 13 -0.46 -1.21 -19.56
N TRP A 14 0.41 -1.73 -18.74
CA TRP A 14 1.20 -0.98 -17.77
C TRP A 14 2.23 -0.02 -18.38
N ASP A 15 2.84 -0.42 -19.48
CA ASP A 15 3.70 0.42 -20.31
C ASP A 15 2.93 1.03 -21.48
N GLY A 16 1.61 0.86 -21.47
CA GLY A 16 0.74 1.36 -22.49
C GLY A 16 0.52 2.88 -22.40
N ASP A 17 -0.17 3.39 -23.36
CA ASP A 17 -0.40 4.80 -23.64
C ASP A 17 -1.33 5.51 -22.63
N MET A 18 -1.37 5.08 -21.37
CA MET A 18 -2.17 5.76 -20.36
C MET A 18 -1.58 7.14 -20.08
N THR A 19 -2.24 8.15 -20.56
CA THR A 19 -1.89 9.55 -20.33
C THR A 19 -2.88 10.17 -19.36
N LEU A 20 -2.37 10.82 -18.33
CA LEU A 20 -3.18 11.58 -17.40
C LEU A 20 -3.93 12.70 -18.15
N GLN A 21 -5.22 12.81 -17.86
CA GLN A 21 -6.09 13.80 -18.48
C GLN A 21 -6.38 14.93 -17.50
N LYS A 22 -6.67 16.12 -18.03
CA LYS A 22 -7.12 17.24 -17.21
C LYS A 22 -8.41 16.88 -16.45
N GLY A 23 -8.38 17.05 -15.13
CA GLY A 23 -9.48 16.68 -14.23
C GLY A 23 -9.31 15.32 -13.55
N ASP A 24 -8.30 14.52 -13.92
CA ASP A 24 -8.03 13.27 -13.22
C ASP A 24 -7.60 13.54 -11.77
N CYS A 25 -8.13 12.72 -10.87
CA CYS A 25 -7.72 12.65 -9.48
C CYS A 25 -6.68 11.52 -9.33
N VAL A 26 -5.43 11.89 -9.09
CA VAL A 26 -4.31 10.95 -9.08
C VAL A 26 -3.74 10.81 -7.68
N LYS A 27 -3.70 9.58 -7.16
CA LYS A 27 -2.96 9.24 -5.94
C LYS A 27 -1.56 8.76 -6.33
N ILE A 28 -0.57 9.33 -5.70
CA ILE A 28 0.83 8.93 -5.81
C ILE A 28 1.23 8.40 -4.45
N ASP A 29 1.51 7.10 -4.40
CA ASP A 29 1.86 6.38 -3.19
C ASP A 29 3.19 5.67 -3.43
N TYR A 30 4.18 6.00 -2.64
CA TYR A 30 5.54 5.52 -2.83
C TYR A 30 6.29 5.36 -1.52
N GLY A 31 7.13 4.34 -1.47
CA GLY A 31 8.03 4.11 -0.35
C GLY A 31 9.48 4.06 -0.79
N VAL A 32 10.35 4.46 0.11
CA VAL A 32 11.80 4.32 -0.01
C VAL A 32 12.36 3.67 1.24
N HIS A 33 13.53 3.04 1.14
CA HIS A 33 14.19 2.56 2.35
C HIS A 33 15.70 2.73 2.30
N ILE A 34 16.31 2.94 3.47
CA ILE A 34 17.76 2.92 3.65
C ILE A 34 18.09 1.83 4.67
N LYS A 35 18.74 0.77 4.23
CA LYS A 35 19.09 -0.40 5.07
C LYS A 35 17.89 -0.98 5.82
N GLY A 36 16.71 -0.95 5.19
CA GLY A 36 15.47 -1.46 5.75
C GLY A 36 14.62 -0.45 6.52
N HIS A 37 15.16 0.69 6.93
CA HIS A 37 14.36 1.77 7.52
C HIS A 37 13.53 2.43 6.43
N ILE A 38 12.20 2.39 6.58
CA ILE A 38 11.22 2.73 5.56
C ILE A 38 10.72 4.14 5.77
N GLY A 39 10.67 4.93 4.68
CA GLY A 39 9.84 6.10 4.56
C GLY A 39 8.70 5.79 3.61
N ASP A 40 7.48 5.87 4.09
CA ASP A 40 6.25 5.66 3.34
C ASP A 40 5.49 6.98 3.24
N ASN A 41 4.99 7.30 2.05
CA ASN A 41 4.36 8.59 1.81
C ASN A 41 3.39 8.54 0.65
N ALA A 42 2.26 9.23 0.77
CA ALA A 42 1.31 9.38 -0.31
C ALA A 42 0.69 10.78 -0.36
N LEU A 43 0.31 11.14 -1.57
CA LEU A 43 -0.44 12.36 -1.82
C LEU A 43 -1.44 12.17 -2.96
N THR A 44 -2.47 13.01 -2.96
CA THR A 44 -3.44 13.09 -4.04
C THR A 44 -3.35 14.44 -4.71
N ILE A 45 -3.33 14.44 -6.04
CA ILE A 45 -3.35 15.64 -6.86
C ILE A 45 -4.49 15.61 -7.88
N GLU A 46 -4.92 16.77 -8.30
CA GLU A 46 -5.80 16.94 -9.44
C GLU A 46 -5.01 17.43 -10.65
N VAL A 47 -5.14 16.74 -11.78
CA VAL A 47 -4.43 17.09 -13.00
C VAL A 47 -5.05 18.34 -13.63
N GLY A 48 -4.23 19.38 -13.84
CA GLY A 48 -4.63 20.58 -14.56
C GLY A 48 -5.53 21.55 -13.79
N ASN A 49 -5.60 21.42 -12.45
CA ASN A 49 -6.27 22.37 -11.54
C ASN A 49 -7.70 22.75 -11.98
N THR A 50 -8.57 21.77 -12.17
CA THR A 50 -9.96 22.01 -12.57
C THR A 50 -10.87 22.38 -11.39
N ASN A 51 -10.40 22.19 -10.16
CA ASN A 51 -11.10 22.38 -8.88
C ASN A 51 -12.28 21.39 -8.66
N ASN A 52 -12.30 20.29 -9.38
CA ASN A 52 -13.34 19.27 -9.21
C ASN A 52 -13.15 18.45 -7.92
N HIS A 53 -11.90 18.33 -7.44
CA HIS A 53 -11.52 17.50 -6.30
C HIS A 53 -10.93 18.28 -5.13
N THR A 54 -10.88 19.61 -5.20
CA THR A 54 -10.19 20.48 -4.25
C THR A 54 -10.63 20.22 -2.80
N GLU A 55 -11.93 20.20 -2.54
CA GLU A 55 -12.46 20.01 -1.17
C GLU A 55 -12.19 18.60 -0.64
N GLN A 56 -12.28 17.58 -1.52
CA GLN A 56 -11.96 16.21 -1.14
C GLN A 56 -10.47 16.02 -0.82
N ILE A 57 -9.60 16.58 -1.65
CA ILE A 57 -8.14 16.55 -1.46
C ILE A 57 -7.76 17.27 -0.16
N LYS A 58 -8.34 18.46 0.07
CA LYS A 58 -8.14 19.21 1.30
C LYS A 58 -8.56 18.42 2.53
N ALA A 59 -9.75 17.85 2.52
CA ALA A 59 -10.26 17.05 3.62
C ALA A 59 -9.41 15.80 3.91
N ALA A 60 -8.85 15.15 2.88
CA ALA A 60 -7.94 14.02 3.04
C ALA A 60 -6.60 14.44 3.68
N LYS A 61 -6.06 15.61 3.31
CA LYS A 61 -4.86 16.17 3.91
C LYS A 61 -5.10 16.53 5.38
N GLU A 62 -6.18 17.22 5.68
CA GLU A 62 -6.56 17.60 7.05
C GLU A 62 -6.83 16.36 7.92
N ALA A 63 -7.39 15.28 7.36
CA ALA A 63 -7.59 14.01 8.05
C ALA A 63 -6.26 13.38 8.50
N ARG A 64 -5.23 13.39 7.64
CA ARG A 64 -3.87 12.96 7.98
C ARG A 64 -3.28 13.83 9.09
N ASP A 65 -3.36 15.14 8.95
CA ASP A 65 -2.75 16.09 9.89
C ASP A 65 -3.42 15.94 11.28
N ALA A 66 -4.75 15.84 11.34
CA ALA A 66 -5.49 15.60 12.58
C ALA A 66 -5.15 14.26 13.24
N ALA A 67 -4.90 13.22 12.45
CA ALA A 67 -4.44 11.93 12.98
C ALA A 67 -3.04 12.03 13.59
N ILE A 68 -2.12 12.73 12.90
CA ILE A 68 -0.74 12.92 13.35
C ILE A 68 -0.70 13.69 14.67
N GLU A 69 -1.47 14.76 14.82
CA GLU A 69 -1.58 15.52 16.07
C GLU A 69 -1.98 14.68 17.29
N MET A 70 -2.63 13.55 17.07
CA MET A 70 -3.02 12.64 18.15
C MET A 70 -1.94 11.64 18.56
N LEU A 71 -0.79 11.58 17.85
CA LEU A 71 0.25 10.58 18.09
C LEU A 71 1.14 10.92 19.29
N HIS A 72 0.56 10.99 20.46
CA HIS A 72 1.30 11.11 21.72
C HIS A 72 1.33 9.75 22.45
N PRO A 73 2.44 9.41 23.13
CA PRO A 73 2.53 8.19 23.90
C PRO A 73 1.34 8.01 24.84
N GLY A 74 0.74 6.82 24.81
CA GLY A 74 -0.43 6.49 25.62
C GLY A 74 -1.78 6.86 24.99
N THR A 75 -1.83 7.55 23.87
CA THR A 75 -3.10 7.83 23.16
C THR A 75 -3.72 6.54 22.62
N PRO A 76 -4.97 6.20 22.98
CA PRO A 76 -5.65 5.04 22.44
C PRO A 76 -5.91 5.18 20.91
N TRP A 77 -5.67 4.12 20.15
CA TRP A 77 -5.83 4.13 18.68
C TRP A 77 -7.22 4.57 18.21
N HIS A 78 -8.28 4.22 18.92
CA HIS A 78 -9.64 4.65 18.54
C HIS A 78 -9.81 6.18 18.55
N LYS A 79 -9.04 6.90 19.37
CA LYS A 79 -9.05 8.38 19.36
C LYS A 79 -8.31 8.93 18.15
N VAL A 80 -7.22 8.31 17.74
CA VAL A 80 -6.51 8.64 16.49
C VAL A 80 -7.45 8.47 15.30
N GLY A 81 -8.15 7.33 15.20
CA GLY A 81 -9.11 7.08 14.13
C GLY A 81 -10.31 8.03 14.13
N ALA A 82 -10.77 8.46 15.30
CA ALA A 82 -11.85 9.46 15.39
C ALA A 82 -11.37 10.83 14.89
N ALA A 83 -10.16 11.25 15.24
CA ALA A 83 -9.57 12.49 14.76
C ALA A 83 -9.34 12.45 13.24
N ALA A 84 -8.82 11.34 12.72
CA ALA A 84 -8.64 11.13 11.27
C ALA A 84 -9.95 11.22 10.48
N ALA A 85 -11.06 10.75 11.05
CA ALA A 85 -12.34 10.71 10.36
C ALA A 85 -12.99 12.10 10.23
N GLN A 86 -12.83 12.95 11.25
CA GLN A 86 -13.65 14.16 11.42
C GLN A 86 -13.53 15.15 10.25
N PRO A 87 -12.36 15.54 9.74
CA PRO A 87 -12.28 16.48 8.62
C PRO A 87 -12.99 16.02 7.36
N SER A 88 -12.91 14.71 7.07
CA SER A 88 -13.63 14.14 5.91
C SER A 88 -15.14 14.18 6.10
N LEU A 89 -15.63 13.83 7.29
CA LEU A 89 -17.07 13.87 7.61
C LEU A 89 -17.63 15.29 7.59
N ASP A 90 -16.91 16.26 8.12
CA ASP A 90 -17.31 17.67 8.12
C ASP A 90 -17.41 18.25 6.70
N ALA A 91 -16.56 17.77 5.80
CA ALA A 91 -16.58 18.12 4.38
C ALA A 91 -17.60 17.29 3.54
N GLY A 92 -18.33 16.36 4.17
CA GLY A 92 -19.36 15.54 3.51
C GLY A 92 -18.82 14.28 2.80
N PHE A 93 -17.58 13.90 3.05
CA PHE A 93 -16.95 12.69 2.50
C PHE A 93 -16.96 11.55 3.52
N GLN A 94 -16.88 10.31 3.02
CA GLN A 94 -16.81 9.14 3.88
C GLN A 94 -15.37 8.69 4.09
N PRO A 95 -14.89 8.51 5.34
CA PRO A 95 -13.66 7.81 5.61
C PRO A 95 -13.74 6.36 5.12
N ILE A 96 -12.67 5.85 4.51
CA ILE A 96 -12.56 4.42 4.16
C ILE A 96 -12.31 3.61 5.43
N ARG A 97 -13.10 2.55 5.64
CA ARG A 97 -13.11 1.78 6.89
C ARG A 97 -12.40 0.43 6.80
N ASN A 98 -12.09 -0.02 5.63
CA ASN A 98 -11.38 -1.30 5.39
C ASN A 98 -9.99 -1.12 4.78
N LEU A 99 -9.42 0.07 4.94
CA LEU A 99 -8.00 0.37 4.89
C LEU A 99 -7.58 1.02 6.22
N CYS A 100 -6.31 0.96 6.53
CA CYS A 100 -5.76 1.53 7.76
C CYS A 100 -4.27 1.82 7.56
N GLY A 101 -3.75 2.77 8.29
CA GLY A 101 -2.33 2.94 8.47
C GLY A 101 -1.71 1.77 9.26
N HIS A 102 -0.40 1.76 9.38
CA HIS A 102 0.31 0.64 9.98
C HIS A 102 1.62 1.04 10.65
N GLN A 103 2.10 0.18 11.52
CA GLN A 103 3.44 0.29 12.08
C GLN A 103 4.48 -0.12 11.04
N LEU A 104 5.60 0.59 11.06
CA LEU A 104 6.79 0.32 10.25
C LEU A 104 7.91 -0.20 11.15
N MET A 105 8.61 -1.26 10.70
CA MET A 105 9.85 -1.74 11.30
C MET A 105 10.91 -1.97 10.22
N PRO A 106 12.19 -2.05 10.56
CA PRO A 106 13.22 -2.33 9.56
C PRO A 106 12.90 -3.59 8.76
N TRP A 107 12.80 -3.44 7.44
CA TRP A 107 12.43 -4.50 6.48
C TRP A 107 10.99 -5.03 6.60
N GLU A 108 10.15 -4.44 7.43
CA GLU A 108 8.76 -4.86 7.61
C GLU A 108 7.81 -3.68 7.47
N LEU A 109 7.11 -3.64 6.33
CA LEU A 109 6.20 -2.54 5.99
C LEU A 109 4.94 -2.54 6.86
N HIS A 110 4.38 -3.71 7.18
CA HIS A 110 3.18 -3.86 8.02
C HIS A 110 3.55 -4.62 9.29
N ALA A 111 4.10 -3.90 10.27
CA ALA A 111 4.74 -4.48 11.47
C ALA A 111 3.78 -4.76 12.64
N GLY A 112 2.56 -5.15 12.34
CA GLY A 112 1.63 -5.74 13.31
C GLY A 112 0.63 -4.79 13.97
N VAL A 113 0.94 -3.50 14.17
CA VAL A 113 -0.04 -2.52 14.66
C VAL A 113 -0.75 -1.89 13.46
N SER A 114 -2.09 -1.89 13.50
CA SER A 114 -2.93 -1.18 12.53
C SER A 114 -3.40 0.15 13.11
N VAL A 115 -3.33 1.21 12.33
CA VAL A 115 -3.75 2.57 12.70
C VAL A 115 -5.10 2.87 12.05
N PRO A 116 -6.18 3.07 12.82
CA PRO A 116 -7.50 3.32 12.24
C PRO A 116 -7.57 4.69 11.56
N SER A 117 -8.27 4.76 10.44
CA SER A 117 -8.56 5.99 9.69
C SER A 117 -10.04 6.41 9.80
N TYR A 118 -10.79 5.79 10.71
CA TYR A 118 -12.19 6.07 10.93
C TYR A 118 -12.56 5.96 12.41
N ALA A 119 -13.68 6.58 12.81
CA ALA A 119 -14.19 6.49 14.15
C ALA A 119 -14.64 5.04 14.47
N CYS A 120 -13.86 4.34 15.28
CA CYS A 120 -14.16 3.01 15.79
C CYS A 120 -14.33 3.05 17.32
N GLY A 121 -15.11 2.11 17.86
CA GLY A 121 -15.27 2.02 19.31
C GLY A 121 -14.01 1.52 20.04
N PRO A 122 -13.89 1.79 21.35
CA PRO A 122 -12.74 1.38 22.15
C PRO A 122 -12.56 -0.16 22.21
N ASP A 123 -13.64 -0.90 22.00
CA ASP A 123 -13.65 -2.37 22.02
C ASP A 123 -13.34 -2.99 20.65
N ASN A 124 -12.99 -2.19 19.64
CA ASN A 124 -12.67 -2.70 18.33
C ASN A 124 -11.42 -3.58 18.38
N ARG A 125 -11.60 -4.86 18.05
CA ARG A 125 -10.52 -5.85 18.14
C ARG A 125 -9.39 -5.66 17.14
N GLY A 126 -9.64 -4.93 16.06
CA GLY A 126 -8.64 -4.62 15.01
C GLY A 126 -7.65 -3.53 15.42
N PHE A 127 -8.01 -2.67 16.38
CA PHE A 127 -7.24 -1.49 16.76
C PHE A 127 -7.06 -1.39 18.28
N LYS A 128 -6.35 -2.39 18.81
CA LYS A 128 -6.07 -2.47 20.25
C LYS A 128 -4.80 -1.75 20.62
N GLY A 129 -4.74 -1.30 21.88
CA GLY A 129 -3.56 -0.68 22.46
C GLY A 129 -3.55 0.82 22.32
N VAL A 130 -2.37 1.35 22.47
CA VAL A 130 -2.11 2.80 22.49
C VAL A 130 -0.91 3.11 21.61
N VAL A 131 -0.75 4.38 21.27
CA VAL A 131 0.45 4.90 20.62
C VAL A 131 1.65 4.68 21.55
N GLU A 132 2.71 4.08 21.04
CA GLU A 132 3.91 3.77 21.81
C GLU A 132 5.03 4.76 21.47
N GLU A 133 5.75 5.22 22.48
CA GLU A 133 6.99 5.97 22.30
C GLU A 133 8.02 5.10 21.55
N GLY A 134 8.78 5.71 20.64
CA GLY A 134 9.72 5.00 19.77
C GLY A 134 9.08 4.28 18.60
N GLY A 135 7.75 4.26 18.52
CA GLY A 135 7.02 3.69 17.39
C GLY A 135 7.18 4.51 16.11
N VAL A 136 7.24 3.83 14.97
CA VAL A 136 7.21 4.44 13.64
C VAL A 136 5.96 3.97 12.92
N TYR A 137 5.17 4.89 12.40
CA TYR A 137 3.86 4.58 11.82
C TYR A 137 3.65 5.28 10.48
N ALA A 138 3.03 4.58 9.54
CA ALA A 138 2.41 5.16 8.35
C ALA A 138 1.01 5.65 8.72
N ILE A 139 0.78 6.94 8.57
CA ILE A 139 -0.50 7.59 8.86
C ILE A 139 -1.13 8.01 7.55
N GLU A 140 -2.10 7.21 7.10
CA GLU A 140 -2.62 7.24 5.72
C GLU A 140 -4.15 7.17 5.65
N PRO A 141 -4.88 8.13 6.19
CA PRO A 141 -6.32 8.14 6.04
C PRO A 141 -6.74 8.31 4.58
N PHE A 142 -7.81 7.61 4.23
CA PHE A 142 -8.46 7.67 2.93
C PHE A 142 -9.87 8.20 3.09
N ASN A 143 -10.31 9.05 2.17
CA ASN A 143 -11.71 9.42 2.06
C ASN A 143 -12.28 9.14 0.67
N THR A 144 -13.59 9.09 0.56
CA THR A 144 -14.30 8.85 -0.70
C THR A 144 -15.54 9.69 -0.84
N THR A 145 -15.89 10.02 -2.09
CA THR A 145 -17.20 10.58 -2.46
C THR A 145 -18.30 9.52 -2.43
N GLY A 146 -17.93 8.22 -2.38
CA GLY A 146 -18.89 7.13 -2.26
C GLY A 146 -19.50 7.05 -0.86
N SER A 147 -20.76 6.66 -0.77
CA SER A 147 -21.53 6.60 0.49
C SER A 147 -21.16 5.41 1.38
N SER A 148 -20.59 4.36 0.81
CA SER A 148 -20.28 3.12 1.54
C SER A 148 -19.10 3.26 2.51
N GLY A 149 -18.14 4.16 2.24
CA GLY A 149 -16.87 4.22 2.95
C GLY A 149 -16.06 2.91 2.89
N MET A 150 -16.18 2.17 1.79
CA MET A 150 -15.57 0.86 1.61
C MET A 150 -14.86 0.76 0.27
N ILE A 151 -13.76 0.02 0.26
CA ILE A 151 -13.12 -0.42 -0.96
C ILE A 151 -13.48 -1.87 -1.28
N LYS A 152 -13.41 -2.20 -2.56
CA LYS A 152 -13.47 -3.58 -3.07
C LYS A 152 -12.25 -3.88 -3.92
N ASN A 153 -11.89 -5.14 -3.95
CA ASN A 153 -10.89 -5.66 -4.87
C ASN A 153 -11.53 -5.77 -6.27
N LEU A 154 -10.93 -5.12 -7.27
CA LEU A 154 -11.36 -5.22 -8.67
C LEU A 154 -10.65 -6.34 -9.41
N GLY A 155 -9.57 -6.83 -8.82
CA GLY A 155 -8.63 -7.67 -9.54
C GLY A 155 -9.09 -9.11 -9.71
N LYS A 156 -8.95 -9.65 -10.92
CA LYS A 156 -8.55 -11.02 -11.08
C LYS A 156 -7.20 -11.21 -10.39
N PRO A 157 -6.86 -12.42 -9.86
CA PRO A 157 -5.61 -12.65 -9.10
C PRO A 157 -4.30 -12.20 -9.78
N ASN A 158 -4.33 -11.85 -11.06
CA ASN A 158 -3.17 -11.46 -11.86
C ASN A 158 -3.23 -10.01 -12.38
N SER A 159 -4.09 -9.17 -11.82
CA SER A 159 -4.23 -7.79 -12.32
C SER A 159 -3.30 -6.79 -11.66
N SER A 160 -2.51 -7.20 -10.67
CA SER A 160 -1.47 -6.37 -10.07
C SER A 160 -0.09 -6.83 -10.51
N ASN A 161 0.77 -5.88 -10.72
CA ASN A 161 2.20 -6.06 -11.00
C ASN A 161 3.07 -5.68 -9.79
N ILE A 162 2.46 -5.50 -8.61
CA ILE A 162 3.15 -5.25 -7.35
C ILE A 162 3.03 -6.50 -6.48
N TYR A 163 4.17 -6.96 -5.97
CA TYR A 163 4.29 -8.16 -5.15
C TYR A 163 5.05 -7.88 -3.88
N ARG A 164 4.84 -8.73 -2.87
CA ARG A 164 5.70 -8.82 -1.69
C ARG A 164 5.92 -10.27 -1.27
N LEU A 165 6.98 -10.51 -0.52
CA LEU A 165 7.19 -11.79 0.14
C LEU A 165 6.36 -11.86 1.42
N THR A 166 5.74 -13.01 1.67
CA THR A 166 4.80 -13.15 2.82
C THR A 166 5.47 -13.28 4.17
N GLY A 167 6.78 -13.41 4.25
CA GLY A 167 7.49 -13.69 5.51
C GLY A 167 7.09 -15.04 6.17
N ASN A 168 6.18 -15.79 5.58
CA ASN A 168 5.57 -16.98 6.18
C ASN A 168 6.57 -18.15 6.25
N THR A 169 6.81 -18.68 7.45
CA THR A 169 7.66 -19.86 7.67
C THR A 169 7.20 -21.10 6.89
N THR A 170 5.92 -21.18 6.53
CA THR A 170 5.36 -22.26 5.70
C THR A 170 5.93 -22.20 4.28
N SER A 171 6.16 -21.00 3.72
CA SER A 171 6.76 -20.83 2.40
C SER A 171 8.23 -21.24 2.38
N ARG A 172 8.98 -20.95 3.46
CA ARG A 172 10.36 -21.44 3.65
C ARG A 172 10.40 -22.98 3.70
N LYS A 173 9.45 -23.61 4.41
CA LYS A 173 9.28 -25.07 4.44
C LYS A 173 8.91 -25.66 3.06
N ALA A 174 8.08 -24.95 2.29
CA ALA A 174 7.72 -25.39 0.95
C ALA A 174 8.93 -25.41 0.00
N ARG A 175 9.84 -24.41 0.10
CA ARG A 175 11.12 -24.40 -0.61
C ARG A 175 12.00 -25.61 -0.21
N SER A 176 12.15 -25.84 1.08
CA SER A 176 12.98 -26.92 1.61
C SER A 176 12.47 -28.32 1.25
N LYS A 177 11.18 -28.46 0.96
CA LYS A 177 10.53 -29.72 0.55
C LYS A 177 10.55 -29.98 -0.97
N GLY A 178 11.33 -29.23 -1.75
CA GLY A 178 11.47 -29.43 -3.19
C GLY A 178 10.22 -29.11 -4.03
N GLN A 179 9.30 -28.32 -3.49
CA GLN A 179 8.08 -27.90 -4.23
C GLN A 179 8.36 -26.93 -5.39
N LEU A 180 9.57 -26.38 -5.44
CA LEU A 180 10.06 -25.54 -6.53
C LEU A 180 11.11 -26.27 -7.35
N LYS A 181 10.98 -26.19 -8.68
CA LYS A 181 12.05 -26.57 -9.60
C LYS A 181 13.28 -25.64 -9.36
N PRO A 182 14.49 -26.05 -9.75
CA PRO A 182 15.73 -25.29 -9.46
C PRO A 182 15.66 -23.80 -9.81
N LEU A 183 15.09 -23.46 -10.97
CA LEU A 183 14.91 -22.06 -11.40
C LEU A 183 13.98 -21.28 -10.45
N GLY A 184 12.83 -21.85 -10.09
CA GLY A 184 11.90 -21.20 -9.16
C GLY A 184 12.51 -21.02 -7.77
N ALA A 185 13.32 -21.97 -7.31
CA ALA A 185 14.05 -21.86 -6.06
C ALA A 185 15.14 -20.77 -6.13
N GLN A 186 15.81 -20.63 -7.27
CA GLN A 186 16.79 -19.56 -7.50
C GLN A 186 16.12 -18.19 -7.51
N LEU A 187 15.02 -18.03 -8.27
CA LEU A 187 14.26 -16.77 -8.29
C LEU A 187 13.77 -16.40 -6.90
N ALA A 188 13.23 -17.35 -6.14
CA ALA A 188 12.76 -17.10 -4.78
C ALA A 188 13.88 -16.58 -3.86
N ARG A 189 15.11 -17.12 -3.98
CA ARG A 189 16.27 -16.61 -3.23
C ARG A 189 16.65 -15.19 -3.66
N ASN A 190 16.74 -14.94 -4.96
CA ASN A 190 17.10 -13.62 -5.48
C ASN A 190 16.09 -12.53 -5.03
N LEU A 191 14.79 -12.86 -5.02
CA LEU A 191 13.75 -11.96 -4.53
C LEU A 191 13.90 -11.70 -3.02
N GLU A 192 14.16 -12.75 -2.23
CA GLU A 192 14.36 -12.63 -0.78
C GLU A 192 15.59 -11.79 -0.44
N GLU A 193 16.71 -12.01 -1.14
CA GLU A 193 17.96 -11.26 -0.95
C GLU A 193 17.81 -9.78 -1.33
N ARG A 194 17.03 -9.48 -2.37
CA ARG A 194 16.91 -8.13 -2.90
C ARG A 194 15.84 -7.29 -2.21
N TYR A 195 14.69 -7.88 -1.93
CA TYR A 195 13.52 -7.15 -1.46
C TYR A 195 13.11 -7.48 -0.03
N SER A 196 13.62 -8.57 0.56
CA SER A 196 13.16 -9.06 1.86
C SER A 196 11.63 -9.20 1.86
N THR A 197 10.92 -8.49 2.74
CA THR A 197 9.45 -8.46 2.77
C THR A 197 8.84 -7.17 2.19
N LEU A 198 9.70 -6.30 1.65
CA LEU A 198 9.25 -5.05 1.05
C LEU A 198 8.54 -5.28 -0.29
N PRO A 199 7.58 -4.42 -0.64
CA PRO A 199 6.93 -4.45 -1.94
C PRO A 199 7.91 -4.20 -3.08
N PHE A 200 7.68 -4.84 -4.23
CA PHE A 200 8.43 -4.60 -5.45
C PHE A 200 7.53 -4.70 -6.68
N ALA A 201 7.87 -3.90 -7.70
CA ALA A 201 7.21 -3.96 -9.00
C ALA A 201 7.76 -5.11 -9.84
N GLU A 202 6.92 -5.75 -10.64
CA GLU A 202 7.29 -6.82 -11.58
C GLU A 202 8.48 -6.42 -12.44
N ARG A 203 8.46 -5.24 -13.04
CA ARG A 203 9.52 -4.72 -13.91
C ARG A 203 10.89 -4.64 -13.24
N TRP A 204 10.95 -4.55 -11.90
CA TRP A 204 12.23 -4.54 -11.18
C TRP A 204 12.81 -5.93 -10.99
N ALA A 205 11.94 -6.94 -10.94
CA ALA A 205 12.33 -8.33 -10.75
C ALA A 205 12.44 -9.11 -12.07
N PHE A 206 11.72 -8.69 -13.10
CA PHE A 206 11.71 -9.34 -14.42
C PHE A 206 13.12 -9.54 -15.05
N PRO A 207 14.06 -8.57 -14.97
CA PRO A 207 15.42 -8.77 -15.46
C PRO A 207 16.19 -9.93 -14.80
N MET A 208 15.72 -10.42 -13.65
CA MET A 208 16.32 -11.62 -13.03
C MET A 208 16.18 -12.87 -13.89
N LEU A 209 15.31 -12.85 -14.91
CA LEU A 209 15.15 -13.94 -15.87
C LEU A 209 16.10 -13.85 -17.06
N GLU A 210 16.76 -12.74 -17.31
CA GLU A 210 17.66 -12.57 -18.46
C GLU A 210 18.82 -13.56 -18.40
N LYS A 211 19.50 -13.66 -17.27
CA LYS A 211 20.63 -14.57 -17.10
C LYS A 211 20.26 -16.05 -17.24
N PRO A 212 19.16 -16.56 -16.66
CA PRO A 212 18.70 -17.93 -16.86
C PRO A 212 18.17 -18.23 -18.27
N PHE A 213 17.75 -17.21 -19.01
CA PHE A 213 17.16 -17.35 -20.35
C PHE A 213 17.74 -16.31 -21.34
N PRO A 214 19.05 -16.37 -21.63
CA PRO A 214 19.72 -15.33 -22.42
C PRO A 214 19.18 -15.24 -23.86
N ASP A 215 18.83 -16.38 -24.46
CA ASP A 215 18.35 -16.46 -25.84
C ASP A 215 16.83 -16.38 -26.00
N ALA A 216 16.09 -16.21 -24.87
CA ALA A 216 14.63 -16.10 -24.93
C ALA A 216 14.23 -14.68 -25.34
N ASP A 217 13.24 -14.56 -26.23
CA ASP A 217 12.58 -13.32 -26.49
C ASP A 217 11.75 -12.85 -25.28
N GLU A 218 11.29 -11.62 -25.32
CA GLU A 218 10.55 -10.99 -24.22
C GLU A 218 9.26 -11.75 -23.90
N ALA A 219 8.49 -12.14 -24.93
CA ALA A 219 7.23 -12.89 -24.75
C ALA A 219 7.46 -14.24 -24.06
N SER A 220 8.55 -14.94 -24.44
CA SER A 220 8.94 -16.19 -23.80
C SER A 220 9.36 -15.99 -22.34
N ARG A 221 10.10 -14.91 -22.06
CA ARG A 221 10.48 -14.54 -20.67
C ARG A 221 9.26 -14.18 -19.86
N GLN A 222 8.31 -13.41 -20.41
CA GLN A 222 7.05 -13.07 -19.74
C GLN A 222 6.22 -14.30 -19.41
N SER A 223 6.10 -15.26 -20.34
CA SER A 223 5.41 -16.53 -20.09
C SER A 223 6.05 -17.31 -18.94
N LYS A 224 7.38 -17.35 -18.88
CA LYS A 224 8.10 -18.03 -17.78
C LYS A 224 7.94 -17.30 -16.46
N TRP A 225 7.98 -15.97 -16.46
CA TRP A 225 7.71 -15.14 -15.29
C TRP A 225 6.33 -15.43 -14.72
N ASN A 226 5.29 -15.34 -15.56
CA ASN A 226 3.91 -15.59 -15.15
C ASN A 226 3.73 -17.00 -14.52
N ALA A 227 4.36 -18.01 -15.11
CA ALA A 227 4.31 -19.36 -14.56
C ALA A 227 5.02 -19.50 -13.20
N LEU A 228 6.18 -18.82 -13.03
CA LEU A 228 6.93 -18.81 -11.78
C LEU A 228 6.20 -18.05 -10.69
N VAL A 229 5.71 -16.85 -10.98
CA VAL A 229 4.93 -16.01 -10.04
C VAL A 229 3.67 -16.75 -9.60
N LYS A 230 2.90 -17.31 -10.53
CA LYS A 230 1.73 -18.14 -10.21
C LYS A 230 2.08 -19.29 -9.24
N LYS A 231 3.22 -19.93 -9.46
CA LYS A 231 3.69 -20.99 -8.55
C LYS A 231 4.08 -20.44 -7.18
N LEU A 232 4.80 -19.31 -7.12
CA LEU A 232 5.22 -18.69 -5.86
C LEU A 232 4.00 -18.21 -5.05
N ILE A 233 2.97 -17.67 -5.69
CA ILE A 233 1.70 -17.31 -5.06
C ILE A 233 0.98 -18.57 -4.53
N SER A 234 0.91 -19.64 -5.33
CA SER A 234 0.21 -20.88 -4.93
C SER A 234 0.79 -21.54 -3.69
N ILE A 235 2.08 -21.36 -3.43
CA ILE A 235 2.76 -21.84 -2.22
C ILE A 235 2.86 -20.77 -1.12
N ARG A 236 2.16 -19.66 -1.29
CA ARG A 236 2.16 -18.51 -0.37
C ARG A 236 3.56 -17.97 -0.06
N PHE A 237 4.43 -17.93 -1.05
CA PHE A 237 5.72 -17.27 -0.97
C PHE A 237 5.63 -15.82 -1.38
N LEU A 238 4.81 -15.53 -2.40
CA LEU A 238 4.46 -14.18 -2.82
C LEU A 238 2.97 -13.90 -2.57
N GLU A 239 2.69 -12.65 -2.30
CA GLU A 239 1.36 -12.04 -2.34
C GLU A 239 1.36 -10.91 -3.36
N THR A 240 0.21 -10.67 -3.98
CA THR A 240 -0.01 -9.51 -4.85
C THR A 240 -0.70 -8.40 -4.08
N TYR A 241 -0.31 -7.17 -4.32
CA TYR A 241 -1.14 -6.02 -3.95
C TYR A 241 -2.30 -5.95 -4.92
N HIS A 242 -3.50 -6.00 -4.37
CA HIS A 242 -4.70 -5.97 -5.21
C HIS A 242 -4.97 -4.57 -5.75
N VAL A 243 -5.55 -4.55 -6.92
CA VAL A 243 -6.12 -3.34 -7.47
C VAL A 243 -7.44 -3.04 -6.77
N LEU A 244 -7.52 -1.88 -6.14
CA LEU A 244 -8.63 -1.50 -5.26
C LEU A 244 -9.42 -0.34 -5.85
N ALA A 245 -10.74 -0.34 -5.65
CA ALA A 245 -11.61 0.76 -6.00
C ALA A 245 -12.67 0.99 -4.93
N CYS A 246 -13.28 2.16 -4.92
CA CYS A 246 -14.45 2.42 -4.09
C CYS A 246 -15.55 1.42 -4.41
N ALA A 247 -16.21 0.85 -3.40
CA ALA A 247 -17.20 -0.21 -3.57
C ALA A 247 -18.43 0.24 -4.38
N ASP A 248 -18.77 1.51 -4.29
CA ASP A 248 -19.91 2.16 -4.95
C ASP A 248 -19.50 3.21 -6.01
N GLY A 249 -18.22 3.19 -6.44
CA GLY A 249 -17.76 3.99 -7.59
C GLY A 249 -17.35 5.42 -7.26
N GLY A 250 -17.21 5.78 -5.99
CA GLY A 250 -16.73 7.10 -5.60
C GLY A 250 -15.22 7.27 -5.80
N ASN A 251 -14.79 8.53 -5.96
CA ASN A 251 -13.38 8.88 -5.97
C ASN A 251 -12.76 8.67 -4.60
N ILE A 252 -11.46 8.36 -4.56
CA ILE A 252 -10.72 8.16 -3.33
C ILE A 252 -9.52 9.10 -3.31
N CYS A 253 -9.38 9.86 -2.23
CA CYS A 253 -8.19 10.64 -1.91
C CYS A 253 -7.47 10.05 -0.71
N GLN A 254 -6.14 10.21 -0.68
CA GLN A 254 -5.22 9.74 0.37
C GLN A 254 -4.12 10.77 0.55
N PHE A 255 -3.73 11.00 1.78
CA PHE A 255 -2.45 11.61 2.14
C PHE A 255 -1.80 10.77 3.22
N GLU A 256 -0.49 10.69 3.16
CA GLU A 256 0.28 9.87 4.08
C GLU A 256 1.58 10.53 4.50
N HIS A 257 1.97 10.28 5.75
CA HIS A 257 3.31 10.51 6.24
C HIS A 257 3.80 9.35 7.10
N THR A 258 5.09 9.09 7.05
CA THR A 258 5.77 8.32 8.08
C THR A 258 6.05 9.21 9.27
N VAL A 259 5.65 8.75 10.45
CA VAL A 259 5.75 9.51 11.71
C VAL A 259 6.47 8.68 12.76
N TYR A 260 7.47 9.28 13.40
CA TYR A 260 8.13 8.75 14.57
C TYR A 260 7.54 9.38 15.83
N VAL A 261 7.24 8.56 16.83
CA VAL A 261 6.66 9.04 18.10
C VAL A 261 7.76 9.23 19.13
N THR A 262 8.02 10.47 19.48
CA THR A 262 8.95 10.85 20.56
C THR A 262 8.20 10.98 21.90
N GLU A 263 8.94 11.15 23.01
CA GLU A 263 8.37 11.51 24.30
C GLU A 263 7.51 12.78 24.22
N GLY A 264 7.94 13.76 23.40
CA GLY A 264 7.25 15.05 23.19
C GLY A 264 6.08 14.99 22.22
N GLY A 265 5.90 13.88 21.50
CA GLY A 265 4.86 13.69 20.49
C GLY A 265 5.39 13.34 19.10
N PRO A 266 4.60 13.54 18.05
CA PRO A 266 4.92 13.11 16.70
C PRO A 266 6.03 13.93 16.04
N GLU A 267 6.92 13.24 15.34
CA GLU A 267 7.92 13.79 14.43
C GLU A 267 7.69 13.24 13.04
N ILE A 268 7.38 14.09 12.06
CA ILE A 268 7.12 13.66 10.67
C ILE A 268 8.48 13.46 9.98
N LEU A 269 8.69 12.25 9.45
CA LEU A 269 9.95 11.86 8.79
C LEU A 269 9.94 12.09 7.27
N THR A 270 8.76 12.27 6.66
CA THR A 270 8.56 12.43 5.21
C THR A 270 8.05 13.83 4.88
N VAL A 271 8.68 14.84 5.47
CA VAL A 271 8.42 16.24 5.12
C VAL A 271 9.04 16.61 3.78
N GLU A 272 8.42 17.59 3.09
CA GLU A 272 8.95 18.19 1.86
C GLU A 272 10.15 19.10 2.16
#